data_4d0afd5b3bafeff978943cf060010e1f
#
_entry.id   4d0afd5b3bafeff978943cf060010e1f
#
_cell.length_a   1.000
_cell.length_b   1.000
_cell.length_c   1.000
_cell.angle_alpha   90.00
_cell.angle_beta   90.00
_cell.angle_gamma   90.00
#
_symmetry.space_group_name_H-M   'P 1'
#
loop_
_entity.id
_entity.type
_entity.pdbx_description
1 polymer ?
#
loop_
_entity_poly.entity_id
_entity_poly.type
_entity_poly.pdbx_seq_one_letter_code
_entity_poly.pdbx_strand_id
1 'polypeptide(L)'
;LSPSAAGWGRNGRLLGRVDPAREGRTLVARQASLEPWATTPARLETSVTALATALWRAAAWVGCDNVHVDRTDLPRPLLTKALTDTTPT
;
A
#
# COMPACT_ATOMS: atom_id res chain seq x y z
N LEU A 1 21.99 -3.30 4.82
CA LEU A 1 20.96 -2.29 4.65
C LEU A 1 19.92 -2.77 3.67
N SER A 2 18.91 -3.39 4.12
CA SER A 2 17.81 -3.76 3.26
C SER A 2 16.64 -4.16 4.14
N PRO A 3 15.98 -3.17 4.72
CA PRO A 3 14.81 -3.45 5.51
C PRO A 3 13.77 -4.12 4.62
N SER A 4 13.18 -5.16 5.14
CA SER A 4 12.11 -5.85 4.45
C SER A 4 10.83 -5.03 4.40
N ALA A 5 10.76 -3.95 5.19
CA ALA A 5 9.59 -3.10 5.25
C ALA A 5 9.94 -1.68 4.81
N ALA A 6 9.07 -1.10 4.02
CA ALA A 6 9.17 0.29 3.59
C ALA A 6 8.01 1.09 4.18
N GLY A 7 8.29 2.33 4.55
CA GLY A 7 7.26 3.24 5.01
C GLY A 7 6.75 4.12 3.88
N TRP A 8 5.55 4.62 4.01
CA TRP A 8 5.02 5.66 3.14
C TRP A 8 4.37 6.73 3.99
N GLY A 9 4.28 7.92 3.44
CA GLY A 9 3.76 9.01 4.22
C GLY A 9 3.22 10.14 3.37
N ARG A 10 2.70 11.15 4.05
CA ARG A 10 2.14 12.34 3.45
C ARG A 10 2.47 13.51 4.35
N ASN A 11 2.92 14.61 3.73
CA ASN A 11 3.31 15.82 4.47
C ASN A 11 4.37 15.54 5.55
N GLY A 12 5.31 14.65 5.24
CA GLY A 12 6.38 14.32 6.15
C GLY A 12 6.01 13.38 7.28
N ARG A 13 4.75 12.93 7.35
CA ARG A 13 4.29 11.99 8.38
C ARG A 13 4.19 10.59 7.81
N LEU A 14 4.70 9.61 8.56
CA LEU A 14 4.60 8.20 8.20
C LEU A 14 3.15 7.73 8.38
N LEU A 15 2.52 7.30 7.31
CA LEU A 15 1.15 6.76 7.36
C LEU A 15 1.13 5.29 7.73
N GLY A 16 2.14 4.54 7.31
CA GLY A 16 2.18 3.12 7.59
C GLY A 16 3.41 2.46 7.02
N ARG A 17 3.36 1.15 6.96
CA ARG A 17 4.48 0.34 6.50
C ARG A 17 4.00 -0.78 5.59
N VAL A 18 4.82 -1.13 4.62
CA VAL A 18 4.55 -2.22 3.70
C VAL A 18 5.83 -3.02 3.49
N ASP A 19 5.69 -4.34 3.38
CA ASP A 19 6.80 -5.23 3.05
C ASP A 19 6.61 -5.70 1.62
N PRO A 20 7.24 -5.03 0.64
CA PRO A 20 7.04 -5.36 -0.76
C PRO A 20 7.93 -6.51 -1.21
N ALA A 21 7.39 -7.33 -2.11
CA ALA A 21 8.15 -8.36 -2.78
C ALA A 21 7.70 -8.41 -4.22
N ARG A 22 8.60 -8.83 -5.11
CA ARG A 22 8.27 -8.96 -6.53
C ARG A 22 8.15 -10.44 -6.88
N GLU A 23 7.03 -10.81 -7.49
CA GLU A 23 6.82 -12.16 -7.98
C GLU A 23 6.35 -12.07 -9.42
N GLY A 24 7.27 -12.35 -10.35
CA GLY A 24 6.99 -12.19 -11.76
C GLY A 24 6.70 -10.73 -12.09
N ARG A 25 5.50 -10.45 -12.57
CA ARG A 25 5.05 -9.11 -12.90
C ARG A 25 4.07 -8.54 -11.87
N THR A 26 4.03 -9.15 -10.70
CA THR A 26 3.16 -8.71 -9.62
C THR A 26 3.99 -8.19 -8.46
N LEU A 27 3.63 -7.02 -7.97
CA LEU A 27 4.18 -6.51 -6.72
C LEU A 27 3.31 -7.05 -5.59
N VAL A 28 3.92 -7.85 -4.72
CA VAL A 28 3.21 -8.45 -3.60
C VAL A 28 3.55 -7.68 -2.34
N ALA A 29 2.55 -7.08 -1.71
CA ALA A 29 2.72 -6.50 -0.38
C ALA A 29 2.49 -7.65 0.61
N ARG A 30 3.56 -8.23 1.12
CA ARG A 30 3.47 -9.36 2.06
C ARG A 30 2.79 -8.96 3.35
N GLN A 31 3.02 -7.74 3.77
CA GLN A 31 2.40 -7.16 4.96
C GLN A 31 2.15 -5.68 4.67
N ALA A 32 0.94 -5.23 4.90
CA ALA A 32 0.60 -3.81 4.79
C ALA A 32 -0.13 -3.39 6.06
N SER A 33 0.33 -2.34 6.71
CA SER A 33 -0.25 -1.85 7.95
C SER A 33 -0.22 -0.33 7.98
N LEU A 34 -1.14 0.24 8.75
CA LEU A 34 -1.21 1.68 8.97
C LEU A 34 -0.77 2.02 10.39
N GLU A 35 -0.20 3.21 10.54
CA GLU A 35 0.08 3.74 11.86
C GLU A 35 -1.25 4.00 12.59
N PRO A 36 -1.28 3.84 13.93
CA PRO A 36 -2.54 3.98 14.67
C PRO A 36 -3.28 5.29 14.41
N TRP A 37 -2.56 6.39 14.30
CA TRP A 37 -3.19 7.69 14.06
C TRP A 37 -3.87 7.78 12.70
N ALA A 38 -3.45 6.95 11.74
CA ALA A 38 -3.99 6.95 10.38
C ALA A 38 -5.20 6.01 10.23
N THR A 39 -5.54 5.25 11.27
CA THR A 39 -6.67 4.31 11.23
C THR A 39 -7.94 4.87 11.83
N THR A 40 -7.95 6.14 12.22
CA THR A 40 -9.17 6.78 12.73
C THR A 40 -10.23 6.80 11.63
N PRO A 41 -11.54 6.76 11.99
CA PRO A 41 -12.60 6.77 10.98
C PRO A 41 -12.49 7.92 9.98
N ALA A 42 -12.04 9.09 10.44
CA ALA A 42 -11.91 10.26 9.58
C ALA A 42 -10.75 10.15 8.58
N ARG A 43 -9.77 9.29 8.85
CA ARG A 43 -8.54 9.21 8.06
C ARG A 43 -8.36 7.89 7.32
N LEU A 44 -9.11 6.87 7.71
CA LEU A 44 -8.91 5.52 7.19
C LEU A 44 -9.01 5.46 5.67
N GLU A 45 -10.05 6.03 5.10
CA GLU A 45 -10.25 5.99 3.65
C GLU A 45 -9.11 6.70 2.91
N THR A 46 -8.75 7.89 3.37
CA THR A 46 -7.65 8.65 2.77
C THR A 46 -6.34 7.88 2.88
N SER A 47 -6.09 7.26 4.03
CA SER A 47 -4.87 6.50 4.27
C SER A 47 -4.80 5.25 3.39
N VAL A 48 -5.93 4.56 3.23
CA VAL A 48 -5.99 3.38 2.35
C VAL A 48 -5.76 3.78 0.90
N THR A 49 -6.33 4.90 0.46
CA THR A 49 -6.09 5.41 -0.89
C THR A 49 -4.62 5.78 -1.09
N ALA A 50 -3.99 6.38 -0.08
CA ALA A 50 -2.57 6.71 -0.14
C ALA A 50 -1.71 5.45 -0.25
N LEU A 51 -2.07 4.40 0.48
CA LEU A 51 -1.38 3.11 0.38
C LEU A 51 -1.52 2.54 -1.03
N ALA A 52 -2.73 2.53 -1.57
CA ALA A 52 -2.96 2.01 -2.91
C ALA A 52 -2.14 2.76 -3.96
N THR A 53 -2.10 4.09 -3.87
CA THR A 53 -1.29 4.91 -4.76
C THR A 53 0.19 4.57 -4.64
N ALA A 54 0.67 4.42 -3.42
CA ALA A 54 2.07 4.08 -3.17
C ALA A 54 2.42 2.71 -3.75
N LEU A 55 1.52 1.73 -3.61
CA LEU A 55 1.74 0.40 -4.15
C LEU A 55 1.81 0.41 -5.69
N TRP A 56 0.91 1.16 -6.35
CA TRP A 56 0.96 1.25 -7.80
C TRP A 56 2.21 1.98 -8.30
N ARG A 57 2.66 3.00 -7.58
CA ARG A 57 3.91 3.67 -7.92
C ARG A 57 5.11 2.74 -7.77
N ALA A 58 5.14 1.96 -6.70
CA ALA A 58 6.21 0.99 -6.49
C ALA A 58 6.18 -0.09 -7.57
N ALA A 59 5.00 -0.55 -7.96
CA ALA A 59 4.85 -1.52 -9.03
C ALA A 59 5.42 -0.98 -10.35
N ALA A 60 5.07 0.24 -10.70
CA ALA A 60 5.59 0.88 -11.91
C ALA A 60 7.11 1.00 -11.86
N TRP A 61 7.64 1.35 -10.70
CA TRP A 61 9.08 1.51 -10.51
C TRP A 61 9.86 0.23 -10.77
N VAL A 62 9.30 -0.92 -10.36
CA VAL A 62 9.98 -2.21 -10.55
C VAL A 62 9.48 -2.98 -11.78
N GLY A 63 8.66 -2.35 -12.61
CA GLY A 63 8.19 -2.96 -13.85
C GLY A 63 7.09 -3.99 -13.66
N CYS A 64 6.31 -3.89 -12.61
CA CYS A 64 5.19 -4.78 -12.36
C CYS A 64 3.89 -4.20 -12.92
N ASP A 65 3.01 -5.08 -13.38
CA ASP A 65 1.71 -4.69 -13.94
C ASP A 65 0.58 -4.81 -12.92
N ASN A 66 0.80 -5.61 -11.88
CA ASN A 66 -0.22 -5.93 -10.89
C ASN A 66 0.28 -5.67 -9.47
N VAL A 67 -0.68 -5.49 -8.58
CA VAL A 67 -0.42 -5.34 -7.14
C VAL A 67 -1.30 -6.33 -6.40
N HIS A 68 -0.71 -7.07 -5.47
CA HIS A 68 -1.42 -7.99 -4.60
C HIS A 68 -1.02 -7.73 -3.16
N VAL A 69 -1.99 -7.70 -2.25
CA VAL A 69 -1.72 -7.56 -0.82
C VAL A 69 -2.00 -8.88 -0.15
N ASP A 70 -0.97 -9.49 0.44
CA ASP A 70 -1.07 -10.80 1.06
C ASP A 70 -1.64 -10.70 2.47
N ARG A 71 -1.05 -9.87 3.32
CA ARG A 71 -1.51 -9.66 4.70
C ARG A 71 -1.71 -8.18 4.97
N THR A 72 -2.80 -7.86 5.65
CA THR A 72 -3.08 -6.49 6.04
C THR A 72 -4.02 -6.45 7.23
N ASP A 73 -3.86 -5.39 8.04
CA ASP A 73 -4.78 -5.09 9.13
C ASP A 73 -5.96 -4.25 8.65
N LEU A 74 -5.95 -3.87 7.37
CA LEU A 74 -6.97 -2.99 6.81
C LEU A 74 -8.18 -3.78 6.35
N PRO A 75 -9.37 -3.13 6.31
CA PRO A 75 -10.55 -3.76 5.72
C PRO A 75 -10.29 -4.11 4.25
N ARG A 76 -10.36 -5.39 3.92
CA ARG A 76 -10.10 -5.87 2.57
C ARG A 76 -11.00 -5.21 1.51
N PRO A 77 -12.31 -5.09 1.73
CA PRO A 77 -13.17 -4.45 0.73
C PRO A 77 -12.75 -3.02 0.42
N LEU A 78 -12.37 -2.27 1.45
CA LEU A 78 -11.93 -0.88 1.28
C LEU A 78 -10.60 -0.81 0.53
N LEU A 79 -9.67 -1.68 0.87
CA LEU A 79 -8.37 -1.75 0.20
C LEU A 79 -8.52 -2.17 -1.26
N THR A 80 -9.34 -3.17 -1.54
CA THR A 80 -9.58 -3.64 -2.90
C THR A 80 -10.19 -2.52 -3.75
N LYS A 81 -11.15 -1.81 -3.20
CA LYS A 81 -11.76 -0.68 -3.89
C LYS A 81 -10.73 0.41 -4.18
N ALA A 82 -9.89 0.74 -3.20
CA ALA A 82 -8.87 1.75 -3.39
C ALA A 82 -7.85 1.35 -4.46
N LEU A 83 -7.43 0.09 -4.47
CA LEU A 83 -6.51 -0.42 -5.48
C LEU A 83 -7.13 -0.35 -6.88
N THR A 84 -8.42 -0.68 -7.01
CA THR A 84 -9.12 -0.58 -8.27
C THR A 84 -9.24 0.87 -8.73
N ASP A 85 -9.61 1.77 -7.80
CA ASP A 85 -9.81 3.19 -8.13
C ASP A 85 -8.51 3.89 -8.50
N THR A 86 -7.36 3.43 -8.01
CA THR A 86 -6.07 4.02 -8.27
C THR A 86 -5.26 3.29 -9.33
N THR A 87 -5.83 2.25 -9.94
CA THR A 87 -5.15 1.50 -11.01
C THR A 87 -4.76 2.43 -12.16
N PRO A 88 -3.48 2.45 -12.56
CA PRO A 88 -3.08 3.28 -13.70
C PRO A 88 -3.71 2.74 -14.98
N THR A 89 -4.10 3.63 -15.84
CA THR A 89 -4.67 3.28 -17.16
C THR A 89 -3.63 3.38 -18.25
#